data_12324124717ce79bbe580c096977c296
#
_entry.id   12324124717ce79bbe580c096977c296
#
_cell.length_a   1.000
_cell.length_b   1.000
_cell.length_c   1.000
_cell.angle_alpha   90.00
_cell.angle_beta   90.00
_cell.angle_gamma   90.00
#
_symmetry.space_group_name_H-M   'P 1'
#
loop_
_entity.id
_entity.type
_entity.pdbx_description
1 polymer ?
#
loop_
_entity_poly.entity_id
_entity_poly.type
_entity_poly.pdbx_seq_one_letter_code
_entity_poly.pdbx_strand_id
1 'polypeptide(L)'
;MTPDCEIILCYYFILMKNIENLYEGFKPELTPKQMLEYGIFGGSYLGDTINEYPKSWFKNEKISRDFDVNLNYFKIKAGLSWKEWNRKGWILKEDPKGWFQWYCRYSVGRRIPEIDKIQIGRWRAFGPRHIGAIKKNCRKKHFSCRRKQRQALLQWAYNPFF
;
A
#
# COMPACT_ATOMS: atom_id res chain seq x y z
N MET A 1 38.95 3.79 24.42
CA MET A 1 37.93 3.11 23.57
C MET A 1 38.70 2.18 22.65
N THR A 2 38.29 0.92 22.57
CA THR A 2 38.91 -0.04 21.65
C THR A 2 38.51 0.26 20.22
N PRO A 3 39.35 0.01 19.20
CA PRO A 3 39.00 0.24 17.78
C PRO A 3 37.68 -0.41 17.35
N ASP A 4 37.31 -1.52 17.95
CA ASP A 4 36.06 -2.23 17.70
C ASP A 4 34.80 -1.44 18.10
N CYS A 5 34.88 -0.59 19.12
CA CYS A 5 33.76 0.19 19.63
C CYS A 5 33.42 1.35 18.66
N GLU A 6 34.41 1.96 18.01
CA GLU A 6 34.21 3.01 17.03
C GLU A 6 33.61 2.46 15.73
N ILE A 7 34.03 1.27 15.31
CA ILE A 7 33.47 0.60 14.11
C ILE A 7 32.02 0.23 14.39
N ILE A 8 31.67 -0.32 15.54
CA ILE A 8 30.31 -0.67 15.90
C ILE A 8 29.42 0.56 15.98
N LEU A 9 29.87 1.66 16.59
CA LEU A 9 29.13 2.93 16.65
C LEU A 9 28.90 3.52 15.24
N CYS A 10 29.91 3.50 14.39
CA CYS A 10 29.81 3.98 13.02
C CYS A 10 28.80 3.14 12.21
N TYR A 11 28.83 1.81 12.35
CA TYR A 11 27.89 0.90 11.70
C TYR A 11 26.45 1.14 12.18
N TYR A 12 26.25 1.33 13.48
CA TYR A 12 24.96 1.64 14.09
C TYR A 12 24.42 2.99 13.57
N PHE A 13 25.26 4.01 13.46
CA PHE A 13 24.87 5.33 12.97
C PHE A 13 24.46 5.29 11.49
N ILE A 14 25.20 4.56 10.65
CA ILE A 14 24.86 4.35 9.24
C ILE A 14 23.55 3.60 9.10
N LEU A 15 23.33 2.56 9.90
CA LEU A 15 22.11 1.76 9.90
C LEU A 15 20.89 2.61 10.30
N MET A 16 21.00 3.40 11.37
CA MET A 16 19.93 4.28 11.83
C MET A 16 19.58 5.34 10.78
N LYS A 17 20.57 5.97 10.17
CA LYS A 17 20.36 6.95 9.09
C LYS A 17 19.71 6.34 7.85
N ASN A 18 20.03 5.10 7.50
CA ASN A 18 19.39 4.38 6.40
C ASN A 18 17.93 4.05 6.72
N ILE A 19 17.62 3.74 7.97
CA ILE A 19 16.24 3.50 8.44
C ILE A 19 15.43 4.81 8.41
N GLU A 20 15.98 5.91 8.90
CA GLU A 20 15.32 7.23 8.82
C GLU A 20 15.02 7.61 7.37
N ASN A 21 16.00 7.53 6.48
CA ASN A 21 15.81 7.81 5.06
C ASN A 21 14.75 6.92 4.39
N LEU A 22 14.61 5.67 4.85
CA LEU A 22 13.58 4.76 4.37
C LEU A 22 12.18 5.32 4.62
N TYR A 23 11.91 5.75 5.84
CA TYR A 23 10.60 6.23 6.26
C TYR A 23 10.30 7.64 5.72
N GLU A 24 11.26 8.55 5.71
CA GLU A 24 11.12 9.89 5.13
C GLU A 24 10.73 9.88 3.66
N GLY A 25 11.23 8.89 2.91
CA GLY A 25 10.91 8.73 1.49
C GLY A 25 9.57 8.03 1.21
N PHE A 26 8.88 7.51 2.22
CA PHE A 26 7.57 6.90 2.07
C PHE A 26 6.46 7.94 2.32
N LYS A 27 5.93 8.47 1.22
CA LYS A 27 4.89 9.53 1.23
C LYS A 27 3.67 9.08 0.43
N PRO A 28 2.87 8.14 0.98
CA PRO A 28 1.63 7.73 0.33
C PRO A 28 0.66 8.93 0.23
N GLU A 29 -0.05 9.02 -0.88
CA GLU A 29 -0.95 10.14 -1.20
C GLU A 29 -2.36 9.95 -0.61
N LEU A 30 -2.69 8.73 -0.20
CA LEU A 30 -3.98 8.38 0.39
C LEU A 30 -3.78 7.61 1.70
N THR A 31 -4.57 7.94 2.70
CA THR A 31 -4.66 7.16 3.94
C THR A 31 -5.46 5.88 3.73
N PRO A 32 -5.30 4.84 4.57
CA PRO A 32 -6.14 3.64 4.51
C PRO A 32 -7.63 3.96 4.60
N LYS A 33 -8.02 4.91 5.46
CA LYS A 33 -9.41 5.39 5.55
C LYS A 33 -9.94 5.89 4.21
N GLN A 34 -9.20 6.79 3.55
CA GLN A 34 -9.60 7.31 2.23
C GLN A 34 -9.70 6.21 1.17
N MET A 35 -8.77 5.25 1.17
CA MET A 35 -8.82 4.13 0.24
C MET A 35 -10.08 3.28 0.45
N LEU A 36 -10.46 3.01 1.70
CA LEU A 36 -11.69 2.28 2.05
C LEU A 36 -12.94 3.06 1.63
N GLU A 37 -12.99 4.36 1.88
CA GLU A 37 -14.12 5.23 1.51
C GLU A 37 -14.29 5.33 -0.01
N TYR A 38 -13.21 5.40 -0.78
CA TYR A 38 -13.27 5.36 -2.25
C TYR A 38 -13.79 4.01 -2.77
N GLY A 39 -13.39 2.91 -2.16
CA GLY A 39 -13.74 1.56 -2.55
C GLY A 39 -12.60 0.84 -3.27
N ILE A 40 -12.05 -0.13 -2.56
CA ILE A 40 -10.95 -0.99 -3.00
C ILE A 40 -11.28 -2.45 -2.71
N PHE A 41 -10.68 -3.37 -3.47
CA PHE A 41 -10.78 -4.82 -3.27
C PHE A 41 -12.22 -5.34 -3.15
N GLY A 42 -13.17 -4.69 -3.83
CA GLY A 42 -14.57 -5.07 -3.82
C GLY A 42 -15.22 -5.07 -2.42
N GLY A 43 -14.67 -4.32 -1.47
CA GLY A 43 -15.20 -4.19 -0.12
C GLY A 43 -14.89 -5.36 0.83
N SER A 44 -14.22 -6.43 0.39
CA SER A 44 -14.10 -7.69 1.16
C SER A 44 -12.74 -7.90 1.85
N TYR A 45 -11.81 -6.92 1.81
CA TYR A 45 -10.40 -7.16 2.16
C TYR A 45 -10.14 -7.35 3.65
N LEU A 46 -10.67 -6.48 4.53
CA LEU A 46 -10.30 -6.43 5.95
C LEU A 46 -11.21 -7.24 6.89
N GLY A 47 -12.23 -7.93 6.41
CA GLY A 47 -13.34 -8.52 7.16
C GLY A 47 -13.02 -9.05 8.57
N ASP A 48 -12.09 -9.97 8.70
CA ASP A 48 -11.70 -10.61 9.98
C ASP A 48 -10.67 -9.81 10.79
N THR A 49 -10.02 -8.79 10.19
CA THR A 49 -9.00 -7.95 10.83
C THR A 49 -9.47 -6.54 11.14
N ILE A 50 -10.75 -6.25 10.94
CA ILE A 50 -11.34 -4.92 11.11
C ILE A 50 -11.12 -4.35 12.53
N ASN A 51 -11.09 -5.19 13.53
CA ASN A 51 -10.89 -4.80 14.93
C ASN A 51 -9.45 -4.34 15.26
N GLU A 52 -8.51 -4.57 14.35
CA GLU A 52 -7.13 -4.09 14.50
C GLU A 52 -7.00 -2.57 14.29
N TYR A 53 -8.01 -1.92 13.70
CA TYR A 53 -7.92 -0.56 13.21
C TYR A 53 -8.95 0.38 13.86
N PRO A 54 -8.74 1.70 13.80
CA PRO A 54 -9.66 2.68 14.35
C PRO A 54 -11.07 2.55 13.75
N LYS A 55 -12.09 2.50 14.58
CA LYS A 55 -13.50 2.43 14.15
C LYS A 55 -13.90 3.55 13.17
N SER A 56 -13.25 4.72 13.29
CA SER A 56 -13.48 5.86 12.39
C SER A 56 -13.12 5.59 10.92
N TRP A 57 -12.29 4.58 10.64
CA TRP A 57 -11.97 4.21 9.26
C TRP A 57 -13.15 3.56 8.55
N PHE A 58 -14.07 2.97 9.31
CA PHE A 58 -15.16 2.14 8.81
C PHE A 58 -16.51 2.85 8.81
N LYS A 59 -16.54 4.14 9.10
CA LYS A 59 -17.79 4.91 9.16
C LYS A 59 -18.47 5.07 7.79
N ASN A 60 -17.69 5.28 6.73
CA ASN A 60 -18.16 5.54 5.36
C ASN A 60 -17.56 4.56 4.35
N GLU A 61 -17.04 3.43 4.81
CA GLU A 61 -16.41 2.46 3.94
C GLU A 61 -17.43 1.70 3.11
N LYS A 62 -16.94 1.14 2.02
CA LYS A 62 -17.69 0.25 1.14
C LYS A 62 -17.33 -1.19 1.46
N ILE A 63 -18.15 -1.83 2.27
CA ILE A 63 -17.94 -3.22 2.74
C ILE A 63 -18.85 -4.18 1.99
N SER A 64 -18.31 -5.38 1.73
CA SER A 64 -19.06 -6.55 1.31
C SER A 64 -18.45 -7.79 1.95
N ARG A 65 -19.28 -8.81 2.20
CA ARG A 65 -18.82 -10.13 2.62
C ARG A 65 -17.96 -10.79 1.53
N ASP A 66 -18.42 -10.70 0.29
CA ASP A 66 -17.76 -11.24 -0.88
C ASP A 66 -17.28 -10.10 -1.78
N PHE A 67 -16.35 -10.40 -2.70
CA PHE A 67 -15.84 -9.40 -3.63
C PHE A 67 -16.97 -8.88 -4.54
N ASP A 68 -17.28 -7.60 -4.43
CA ASP A 68 -18.20 -6.89 -5.33
C ASP A 68 -17.48 -5.79 -6.10
N VAL A 69 -17.32 -6.00 -7.41
CA VAL A 69 -16.65 -5.05 -8.30
C VAL A 69 -17.33 -3.67 -8.32
N ASN A 70 -18.64 -3.61 -8.02
CA ASN A 70 -19.37 -2.35 -8.00
C ASN A 70 -19.03 -1.47 -6.79
N LEU A 71 -18.38 -2.02 -5.77
CA LEU A 71 -17.86 -1.26 -4.64
C LEU A 71 -16.52 -0.60 -4.94
N ASN A 72 -15.76 -1.10 -5.92
CA ASN A 72 -14.56 -0.43 -6.37
C ASN A 72 -14.88 0.93 -6.98
N TYR A 73 -14.07 1.95 -6.67
CA TYR A 73 -14.31 3.30 -7.20
C TYR A 73 -14.48 3.33 -8.72
N PHE A 74 -13.57 2.69 -9.46
CA PHE A 74 -13.59 2.64 -10.91
C PHE A 74 -14.45 1.49 -11.50
N LYS A 75 -15.21 0.77 -10.69
CA LYS A 75 -16.10 -0.33 -11.14
C LYS A 75 -15.38 -1.38 -11.99
N ILE A 76 -14.16 -1.70 -11.64
CA ILE A 76 -13.33 -2.69 -12.34
C ILE A 76 -12.45 -3.43 -11.35
N LYS A 77 -12.20 -4.71 -11.60
CA LYS A 77 -11.23 -5.49 -10.83
C LYS A 77 -9.80 -5.11 -11.24
N ALA A 78 -8.95 -4.78 -10.28
CA ALA A 78 -7.53 -4.53 -10.48
C ALA A 78 -6.67 -5.39 -9.56
N GLY A 79 -5.47 -5.71 -10.02
CA GLY A 79 -4.54 -6.60 -9.33
C GLY A 79 -4.79 -8.08 -9.62
N LEU A 80 -3.91 -8.91 -9.08
CA LEU A 80 -3.99 -10.36 -9.14
C LEU A 80 -4.78 -10.89 -7.93
N SER A 81 -5.17 -12.17 -7.97
CA SER A 81 -5.77 -12.85 -6.83
C SER A 81 -4.75 -13.08 -5.70
N TRP A 82 -5.24 -13.28 -4.47
CA TRP A 82 -4.39 -13.66 -3.34
C TRP A 82 -3.54 -14.91 -3.63
N LYS A 83 -4.14 -15.91 -4.29
CA LYS A 83 -3.45 -17.16 -4.69
C LYS A 83 -2.25 -16.88 -5.60
N GLU A 84 -2.40 -15.94 -6.54
CA GLU A 84 -1.31 -15.54 -7.42
C GLU A 84 -0.24 -14.73 -6.68
N TRP A 85 -0.63 -13.84 -5.76
CA TRP A 85 0.31 -13.11 -4.90
C TRP A 85 1.14 -14.07 -4.04
N ASN A 86 0.48 -15.05 -3.43
CA ASN A 86 1.15 -16.07 -2.63
C ASN A 86 2.14 -16.91 -3.46
N ARG A 87 1.71 -17.38 -4.64
CA ARG A 87 2.58 -18.12 -5.57
C ARG A 87 3.81 -17.32 -6.01
N LYS A 88 3.70 -16.01 -6.12
CA LYS A 88 4.79 -15.10 -6.49
C LYS A 88 5.68 -14.71 -5.29
N GLY A 89 5.41 -15.22 -4.09
CA GLY A 89 6.15 -14.84 -2.88
C GLY A 89 5.90 -13.38 -2.44
N TRP A 90 4.78 -12.78 -2.82
CA TRP A 90 4.46 -11.41 -2.46
C TRP A 90 3.73 -11.29 -1.12
N ILE A 91 3.21 -12.39 -0.61
CA ILE A 91 2.58 -12.45 0.71
C ILE A 91 3.66 -12.71 1.75
N LEU A 92 3.75 -11.82 2.73
CA LEU A 92 4.66 -11.96 3.86
C LEU A 92 3.91 -12.55 5.06
N LYS A 93 4.61 -13.33 5.87
CA LYS A 93 4.05 -14.00 7.05
C LYS A 93 3.40 -13.00 8.03
N GLU A 94 4.02 -11.86 8.18
CA GLU A 94 3.59 -10.78 9.08
C GLU A 94 2.29 -10.12 8.59
N ASP A 95 2.06 -10.11 7.27
CA ASP A 95 0.90 -9.48 6.65
C ASP A 95 0.27 -10.44 5.61
N PRO A 96 -0.45 -11.48 6.07
CA PRO A 96 -0.92 -12.57 5.22
C PRO A 96 -1.97 -12.15 4.18
N LYS A 97 -2.55 -10.97 4.31
CA LYS A 97 -3.47 -10.37 3.31
C LYS A 97 -2.74 -9.52 2.27
N GLY A 98 -1.45 -9.22 2.45
CA GLY A 98 -0.63 -8.49 1.50
C GLY A 98 -0.39 -7.02 1.83
N TRP A 99 0.02 -6.25 0.82
CA TRP A 99 0.53 -4.89 0.98
C TRP A 99 -0.43 -3.95 1.72
N PHE A 100 -1.73 -3.99 1.42
CA PHE A 100 -2.69 -3.07 2.04
C PHE A 100 -2.85 -3.35 3.54
N GLN A 101 -2.82 -4.62 3.98
CA GLN A 101 -2.81 -4.95 5.40
C GLN A 101 -1.55 -4.40 6.10
N TRP A 102 -0.38 -4.58 5.48
CA TRP A 102 0.85 -3.95 5.97
C TRP A 102 0.67 -2.43 6.10
N TYR A 103 0.13 -1.77 5.07
CA TYR A 103 -0.05 -0.31 5.07
C TYR A 103 -1.02 0.15 6.15
N CYS A 104 -2.11 -0.57 6.39
CA CYS A 104 -3.02 -0.30 7.50
C CYS A 104 -2.30 -0.36 8.85
N ARG A 105 -1.53 -1.42 9.11
CA ARG A 105 -0.76 -1.60 10.35
C ARG A 105 0.36 -0.57 10.49
N TYR A 106 1.04 -0.26 9.41
CA TYR A 106 2.02 0.82 9.35
C TYR A 106 1.39 2.17 9.74
N SER A 107 0.20 2.46 9.23
CA SER A 107 -0.52 3.71 9.48
C SER A 107 -0.99 3.88 10.93
N VAL A 108 -1.18 2.79 11.67
CA VAL A 108 -1.47 2.82 13.11
C VAL A 108 -0.22 2.69 13.99
N GLY A 109 0.98 2.82 13.40
CA GLY A 109 2.24 2.95 14.14
C GLY A 109 3.13 1.71 14.18
N ARG A 110 2.72 0.56 13.59
CA ARG A 110 3.62 -0.61 13.51
C ARG A 110 4.86 -0.29 12.67
N ARG A 111 6.02 -0.69 13.17
CA ARG A 111 7.31 -0.57 12.46
C ARG A 111 8.10 -1.87 12.60
N ILE A 112 8.42 -2.48 11.45
CA ILE A 112 9.29 -3.66 11.35
C ILE A 112 10.25 -3.36 10.18
N PRO A 113 11.48 -2.85 10.43
CA PRO A 113 12.36 -2.28 9.41
C PRO A 113 12.60 -3.19 8.20
N GLU A 114 12.77 -4.49 8.41
CA GLU A 114 13.01 -5.47 7.35
C GLU A 114 11.79 -5.61 6.43
N ILE A 115 10.59 -5.67 7.00
CA ILE A 115 9.32 -5.76 6.28
C ILE A 115 9.00 -4.42 5.61
N ASP A 116 9.18 -3.33 6.34
CA ASP A 116 8.90 -1.97 5.85
C ASP A 116 9.77 -1.65 4.62
N LYS A 117 11.05 -2.05 4.65
CA LYS A 117 11.95 -1.89 3.50
C LYS A 117 11.43 -2.60 2.25
N ILE A 118 10.94 -3.82 2.38
CA ILE A 118 10.36 -4.60 1.27
C ILE A 118 9.09 -3.91 0.75
N GLN A 119 8.19 -3.57 1.63
CA GLN A 119 6.86 -3.04 1.26
C GLN A 119 6.92 -1.61 0.71
N ILE A 120 7.78 -0.76 1.27
CA ILE A 120 8.06 0.59 0.75
C ILE A 120 8.74 0.49 -0.61
N GLY A 121 9.68 -0.45 -0.79
CA GLY A 121 10.33 -0.71 -2.07
C GLY A 121 9.34 -1.10 -3.16
N ARG A 122 8.40 -1.98 -2.86
CA ARG A 122 7.30 -2.36 -3.76
C ARG A 122 6.43 -1.17 -4.13
N TRP A 123 6.04 -0.35 -3.16
CA TRP A 123 5.26 0.86 -3.39
C TRP A 123 5.98 1.83 -4.33
N ARG A 124 7.26 2.12 -4.08
CA ARG A 124 8.08 2.99 -4.93
C ARG A 124 8.19 2.49 -6.37
N ALA A 125 8.27 1.18 -6.57
CA ALA A 125 8.37 0.58 -7.91
C ALA A 125 7.02 0.57 -8.66
N PHE A 126 5.91 0.51 -7.94
CA PHE A 126 4.58 0.34 -8.51
C PHE A 126 4.04 1.61 -9.18
N GLY A 127 4.04 2.74 -8.46
CA GLY A 127 3.38 3.97 -8.87
C GLY A 127 3.88 4.56 -10.19
N PRO A 128 5.19 4.80 -10.37
CA PRO A 128 5.72 5.48 -11.55
C PRO A 128 5.32 4.82 -12.88
N ARG A 129 5.32 3.49 -12.94
CA ARG A 129 4.92 2.75 -14.14
C ARG A 129 3.45 2.98 -14.53
N HIS A 130 2.55 2.92 -13.56
CA HIS A 130 1.12 3.11 -13.81
C HIS A 130 0.77 4.57 -14.09
N ILE A 131 1.38 5.50 -13.36
CA ILE A 131 1.25 6.94 -13.58
C ILE A 131 1.74 7.31 -14.98
N GLY A 132 2.92 6.83 -15.37
CA GLY A 132 3.48 7.05 -16.71
C GLY A 132 2.57 6.53 -17.83
N ALA A 133 2.00 5.32 -17.67
CA ALA A 133 1.08 4.76 -18.65
C ALA A 133 -0.21 5.58 -18.78
N ILE A 134 -0.75 6.12 -17.70
CA ILE A 134 -1.93 6.99 -17.72
C ILE A 134 -1.60 8.32 -18.39
N LYS A 135 -0.51 8.99 -17.99
CA LYS A 135 -0.08 10.29 -18.55
C LYS A 135 0.16 10.21 -20.06
N LYS A 136 0.76 9.11 -20.52
CA LYS A 136 1.05 8.90 -21.96
C LYS A 136 -0.21 8.69 -22.81
N ASN A 137 -1.25 8.06 -22.26
CA ASN A 137 -2.37 7.55 -23.06
C ASN A 137 -3.71 8.23 -22.78
N CYS A 138 -3.82 9.03 -21.73
CA CYS A 138 -5.08 9.64 -21.30
C CYS A 138 -4.99 11.16 -21.33
N ARG A 139 -6.10 11.81 -21.72
CA ARG A 139 -6.24 13.25 -21.52
C ARG A 139 -6.34 13.57 -20.03
N LYS A 140 -5.84 14.74 -19.64
CA LYS A 140 -5.92 15.21 -18.25
C LYS A 140 -7.37 15.19 -17.76
N LYS A 141 -7.60 14.73 -16.54
CA LYS A 141 -8.92 14.57 -15.89
C LYS A 141 -9.91 13.63 -16.60
N HIS A 142 -9.46 12.84 -17.58
CA HIS A 142 -10.32 11.84 -18.22
C HIS A 142 -10.28 10.53 -17.41
N PHE A 143 -11.01 10.43 -16.33
CA PHE A 143 -10.93 9.37 -15.35
C PHE A 143 -11.50 8.01 -15.80
N SER A 144 -12.31 7.98 -16.86
CA SER A 144 -12.72 6.72 -17.49
C SER A 144 -11.62 6.06 -18.32
N CYS A 145 -10.58 6.81 -18.69
CA CYS A 145 -9.42 6.28 -19.39
C CYS A 145 -8.52 5.49 -18.41
N ARG A 146 -8.12 4.29 -18.80
CA ARG A 146 -7.23 3.43 -18.03
C ARG A 146 -7.73 3.12 -16.60
N ARG A 147 -9.04 2.87 -16.45
CA ARG A 147 -9.69 2.59 -15.15
C ARG A 147 -9.00 1.50 -14.33
N LYS A 148 -8.49 0.44 -14.98
CA LYS A 148 -7.79 -0.65 -14.29
C LYS A 148 -6.51 -0.18 -13.62
N GLN A 149 -5.69 0.62 -14.32
CA GLN A 149 -4.49 1.22 -13.74
C GLN A 149 -4.81 2.23 -12.65
N ARG A 150 -5.88 3.02 -12.81
CA ARG A 150 -6.35 3.96 -11.78
C ARG A 150 -6.84 3.23 -10.53
N GLN A 151 -7.61 2.15 -10.66
CA GLN A 151 -8.01 1.32 -9.54
C GLN A 151 -6.79 0.67 -8.85
N ALA A 152 -5.80 0.25 -9.61
CA ALA A 152 -4.56 -0.30 -9.07
C ALA A 152 -3.77 0.75 -8.28
N LEU A 153 -3.66 1.99 -8.78
CA LEU A 153 -3.04 3.10 -8.05
C LEU A 153 -3.74 3.38 -6.73
N LEU A 154 -5.08 3.43 -6.74
CA LEU A 154 -5.90 3.61 -5.55
C LEU A 154 -5.61 2.52 -4.50
N GLN A 155 -5.42 1.27 -4.92
CA GLN A 155 -5.10 0.13 -4.04
C GLN A 155 -3.67 0.17 -3.47
N TRP A 156 -2.81 1.05 -3.97
CA TRP A 156 -1.43 1.28 -3.55
C TRP A 156 -1.20 2.68 -2.95
N ALA A 157 -2.25 3.30 -2.45
CA ALA A 157 -2.21 4.63 -1.81
C ALA A 157 -1.65 5.76 -2.69
N TYR A 158 -1.74 5.64 -4.01
CA TYR A 158 -1.50 6.73 -4.94
C TYR A 158 -2.80 7.43 -5.32
N ASN A 159 -2.76 8.74 -5.50
CA ASN A 159 -3.90 9.50 -6.02
C ASN A 159 -4.11 9.17 -7.51
N PRO A 160 -5.26 8.58 -7.91
CA PRO A 160 -5.52 8.24 -9.32
C PRO A 160 -6.18 9.38 -10.11
N PHE A 161 -6.43 10.55 -9.51
CA PHE A 161 -7.25 11.63 -10.05
C PHE A 161 -6.43 12.78 -10.66
N PHE A 162 -5.62 12.49 -11.66
CA PHE A 162 -4.79 13.48 -12.38
C PHE A 162 -5.01 13.44 -13.88
#